data_9b8b0841f32ef79c0da0cfcfbee4771a
#
_entry.id   9b8b0841f32ef79c0da0cfcfbee4771a
#
_cell.length_a   1.000
_cell.length_b   1.000
_cell.length_c   1.000
_cell.angle_alpha   90.00
_cell.angle_beta   90.00
_cell.angle_gamma   90.00
#
_symmetry.space_group_name_H-M   'P 1'
#
loop_
_entity.id
_entity.type
_entity.pdbx_description
1 polymer ?
#
loop_
_entity_poly.entity_id
_entity_poly.type
_entity_poly.pdbx_seq_one_letter_code
_entity_poly.pdbx_strand_id
1 'polypeptide(L)'
;METSMQRNSRWMAAVATGVAMLTAAIGPAWAAEAVKSPYPNPAPLEQYRIASQADEIALARSAAPPSISGPAKVLTMGAHGYETAAKGTNGFVCIVERSWGSGFEDAEFWNPKERSPICFNAASARSVLPTYLQRTKWVLAGATLLQIEDRTRAALAARRIPRPEIGSMCYMLSKDGYLSDSAAGGHWKPHLMFFVPKTELATWGAGLPGAPVMGDSGRLDPVTVFYVPVGAWSDGTPATPMKM
;
A
#
# COMPACT_ATOMS: atom_id res chain seq x y z
N MET A 1 63.95 57.63 18.58
CA MET A 1 64.12 57.34 20.00
C MET A 1 63.65 55.91 20.18
N GLU A 2 64.58 55.06 20.12
CA GLU A 2 65.24 54.26 21.17
C GLU A 2 64.32 53.20 21.70
N THR A 3 64.65 52.00 21.27
CA THR A 3 65.29 50.90 22.00
C THR A 3 64.38 50.27 23.03
N SER A 4 64.16 48.96 23.02
CA SER A 4 65.11 47.98 23.51
C SER A 4 64.65 46.56 23.23
N MET A 5 65.62 45.79 22.76
CA MET A 5 65.71 44.36 22.81
C MET A 5 65.57 43.83 24.23
N GLN A 6 64.84 42.69 24.39
CA GLN A 6 65.41 41.64 25.25
C GLN A 6 64.91 40.22 24.90
N ARG A 7 65.85 39.38 24.67
CA ARG A 7 65.84 37.90 24.50
C ARG A 7 65.55 37.21 25.84
N ASN A 8 64.91 36.06 25.75
CA ASN A 8 65.32 34.80 26.39
C ASN A 8 64.13 33.86 26.33
N SER A 9 64.30 32.74 26.00
CA SER A 9 65.02 31.50 26.08
C SER A 9 64.06 30.32 26.10
N ARG A 10 64.35 29.42 25.24
CA ARG A 10 63.94 28.00 25.10
C ARG A 10 63.33 27.36 26.33
N TRP A 11 62.15 26.71 26.11
CA TRP A 11 61.88 25.41 26.72
C TRP A 11 61.19 24.52 25.64
N MET A 12 61.91 23.45 25.25
CA MET A 12 61.35 22.34 24.47
C MET A 12 60.49 21.49 25.43
N ALA A 13 59.23 21.37 25.18
CA ALA A 13 58.41 20.33 25.75
C ALA A 13 57.99 19.37 24.60
N ALA A 14 58.53 18.18 24.64
CA ALA A 14 58.13 17.09 23.75
C ALA A 14 56.70 16.66 24.06
N VAL A 15 55.77 16.88 23.13
CA VAL A 15 54.43 16.33 23.21
C VAL A 15 54.45 14.98 22.49
N ALA A 16 54.37 13.89 23.27
CA ALA A 16 54.17 12.56 22.79
C ALA A 16 52.72 12.44 22.24
N THR A 17 52.58 12.36 20.94
CA THR A 17 51.32 12.04 20.27
C THR A 17 51.00 10.57 20.46
N GLY A 18 50.15 10.26 21.44
CA GLY A 18 49.53 8.96 21.58
C GLY A 18 48.43 8.82 20.53
N VAL A 19 48.67 8.04 19.50
CA VAL A 19 47.63 7.61 18.54
C VAL A 19 46.75 6.57 19.26
N ALA A 20 45.61 6.96 19.77
CA ALA A 20 44.59 6.04 20.24
C ALA A 20 43.90 5.42 19.00
N MET A 21 44.25 4.17 18.70
CA MET A 21 43.48 3.37 17.74
C MET A 21 42.13 3.06 18.35
N LEU A 22 41.06 3.78 17.88
CA LEU A 22 39.72 3.35 18.10
C LEU A 22 39.45 2.10 17.24
N THR A 23 39.49 0.95 17.86
CA THR A 23 38.93 -0.28 17.27
C THR A 23 37.42 -0.16 17.34
N ALA A 24 36.80 0.26 16.24
CA ALA A 24 35.35 0.17 16.07
C ALA A 24 34.98 -1.32 16.11
N ALA A 25 34.34 -1.76 17.18
CA ALA A 25 33.73 -3.07 17.25
C ALA A 25 32.56 -3.07 16.26
N ILE A 26 32.76 -3.68 15.09
CA ILE A 26 31.70 -4.00 14.15
C ILE A 26 30.87 -5.10 14.83
N GLY A 27 29.80 -4.70 15.54
CA GLY A 27 28.82 -5.64 16.04
C GLY A 27 28.20 -6.42 14.87
N PRO A 28 27.77 -7.68 15.08
CA PRO A 28 27.13 -8.44 14.02
C PRO A 28 25.92 -7.65 13.54
N ALA A 29 25.94 -7.28 12.26
CA ALA A 29 24.75 -6.79 11.58
C ALA A 29 23.74 -7.94 11.63
N TRP A 30 22.70 -7.78 12.42
CA TRP A 30 21.53 -8.66 12.38
C TRP A 30 20.91 -8.46 11.01
N ALA A 31 21.26 -9.33 10.08
CA ALA A 31 20.50 -9.45 8.85
C ALA A 31 19.09 -9.86 9.29
N ALA A 32 18.13 -8.95 9.18
CA ALA A 32 16.74 -9.30 9.32
C ALA A 32 16.49 -10.44 8.31
N GLU A 33 16.21 -11.64 8.79
CA GLU A 33 15.78 -12.72 7.92
C GLU A 33 14.59 -12.21 7.13
N ALA A 34 14.72 -12.18 5.82
CA ALA A 34 13.60 -11.83 4.95
C ALA A 34 12.47 -12.82 5.26
N VAL A 35 11.33 -12.29 5.72
CA VAL A 35 10.15 -13.10 6.01
C VAL A 35 9.82 -13.86 4.73
N LYS A 36 9.98 -15.20 4.80
CA LYS A 36 9.75 -16.05 3.64
C LYS A 36 8.25 -15.98 3.30
N SER A 37 7.93 -15.49 2.10
CA SER A 37 6.53 -15.43 1.63
C SER A 37 5.88 -16.82 1.71
N PRO A 38 4.68 -16.94 2.31
CA PRO A 38 3.90 -18.18 2.25
C PRO A 38 3.39 -18.45 0.84
N TYR A 39 3.36 -17.44 -0.02
CA TYR A 39 2.93 -17.49 -1.42
C TYR A 39 4.04 -16.97 -2.35
N PRO A 40 5.13 -17.74 -2.57
CA PRO A 40 6.28 -17.26 -3.35
C PRO A 40 6.01 -17.18 -4.86
N ASN A 41 4.96 -17.84 -5.33
CA ASN A 41 4.58 -17.92 -6.75
C ASN A 41 3.06 -17.76 -6.90
N PRO A 42 2.57 -17.31 -8.06
CA PRO A 42 1.15 -17.27 -8.33
C PRO A 42 0.56 -18.70 -8.32
N ALA A 43 -0.60 -18.86 -7.70
CA ALA A 43 -1.42 -20.04 -7.80
C ALA A 43 -2.08 -20.14 -9.20
N PRO A 44 -2.66 -21.29 -9.58
CA PRO A 44 -3.52 -21.39 -10.76
C PRO A 44 -4.61 -20.30 -10.73
N LEU A 45 -4.86 -19.65 -11.89
CA LEU A 45 -5.75 -18.49 -11.99
C LEU A 45 -7.18 -18.77 -11.50
N GLU A 46 -7.62 -20.01 -11.58
CA GLU A 46 -8.93 -20.45 -11.10
C GLU A 46 -9.12 -20.22 -9.60
N GLN A 47 -8.04 -20.31 -8.82
CA GLN A 47 -8.08 -20.07 -7.37
C GLN A 47 -8.33 -18.60 -7.00
N TYR A 48 -8.05 -17.67 -7.91
CA TYR A 48 -8.35 -16.25 -7.72
C TYR A 48 -9.77 -15.87 -8.16
N ARG A 49 -10.51 -16.77 -8.81
CA ARG A 49 -11.88 -16.50 -9.26
C ARG A 49 -12.87 -16.58 -8.12
N ILE A 50 -13.97 -15.86 -8.24
CA ILE A 50 -15.15 -15.99 -7.39
C ILE A 50 -16.14 -16.91 -8.12
N ALA A 51 -16.90 -17.69 -7.36
CA ALA A 51 -17.72 -18.78 -7.88
C ALA A 51 -18.68 -18.36 -9.02
N SER A 52 -19.27 -17.15 -8.92
CA SER A 52 -20.10 -16.59 -9.97
C SER A 52 -19.90 -15.07 -10.11
N GLN A 53 -20.28 -14.53 -11.28
CA GLN A 53 -20.31 -13.10 -11.50
C GLN A 53 -21.30 -12.40 -10.55
N ALA A 54 -22.41 -13.05 -10.21
CA ALA A 54 -23.40 -12.50 -9.28
C ALA A 54 -22.81 -12.36 -7.87
N ASP A 55 -22.06 -13.37 -7.40
CA ASP A 55 -21.37 -13.32 -6.11
C ASP A 55 -20.28 -12.25 -6.10
N GLU A 56 -19.54 -12.08 -7.20
CA GLU A 56 -18.50 -11.03 -7.29
C GLU A 56 -19.13 -9.62 -7.30
N ILE A 57 -20.28 -9.43 -7.96
CA ILE A 57 -21.03 -8.18 -7.92
C ILE A 57 -21.51 -7.88 -6.48
N ALA A 58 -22.08 -8.87 -5.81
CA ALA A 58 -22.58 -8.73 -4.44
C ALA A 58 -21.43 -8.36 -3.49
N LEU A 59 -20.30 -9.07 -3.59
CA LEU A 59 -19.11 -8.83 -2.78
C LEU A 59 -18.48 -7.45 -3.09
N ALA A 60 -18.38 -7.03 -4.35
CA ALA A 60 -17.89 -5.71 -4.71
C ALA A 60 -18.75 -4.58 -4.10
N ARG A 61 -20.09 -4.74 -4.14
CA ARG A 61 -21.01 -3.77 -3.56
C ARG A 61 -20.97 -3.69 -2.04
N SER A 62 -20.59 -4.78 -1.37
CA SER A 62 -20.43 -4.79 0.09
C SER A 62 -19.32 -3.85 0.59
N ALA A 63 -18.47 -3.32 -0.29
CA ALA A 63 -17.40 -2.39 0.06
C ALA A 63 -17.89 -1.04 0.61
N ALA A 64 -19.11 -0.61 0.27
CA ALA A 64 -19.65 0.70 0.65
C ALA A 64 -21.14 0.59 1.01
N PRO A 65 -21.70 1.58 1.74
CA PRO A 65 -23.14 1.60 2.03
C PRO A 65 -24.00 1.51 0.76
N PRO A 66 -25.21 0.90 0.83
CA PRO A 66 -26.06 0.68 -0.34
C PRO A 66 -26.42 1.96 -1.11
N SER A 67 -26.50 3.11 -0.42
CA SER A 67 -26.70 4.42 -1.06
C SER A 67 -25.57 4.83 -2.00
N ILE A 68 -24.36 4.29 -1.81
CA ILE A 68 -23.18 4.51 -2.65
C ILE A 68 -23.01 3.36 -3.63
N SER A 69 -22.96 2.13 -3.13
CA SER A 69 -22.65 0.95 -3.95
C SER A 69 -23.79 0.50 -4.86
N GLY A 70 -25.04 0.77 -4.50
CA GLY A 70 -26.21 0.43 -5.32
C GLY A 70 -26.17 1.06 -6.72
N PRO A 71 -26.03 2.40 -6.83
CA PRO A 71 -25.89 3.09 -8.13
C PRO A 71 -24.45 3.11 -8.68
N ALA A 72 -23.48 2.43 -8.05
CA ALA A 72 -22.11 2.36 -8.53
C ALA A 72 -21.96 1.43 -9.74
N LYS A 73 -20.99 1.76 -10.61
CA LYS A 73 -20.50 0.83 -11.63
C LYS A 73 -19.79 -0.33 -10.94
N VAL A 74 -20.02 -1.56 -11.39
CA VAL A 74 -19.30 -2.73 -10.89
C VAL A 74 -18.48 -3.36 -12.01
N LEU A 75 -17.20 -3.62 -11.72
CA LEU A 75 -16.35 -4.42 -12.58
C LEU A 75 -16.09 -5.76 -11.90
N THR A 76 -16.10 -6.84 -12.67
CA THR A 76 -15.75 -8.20 -12.25
C THR A 76 -14.55 -8.72 -13.03
N MET A 77 -13.80 -9.65 -12.47
CA MET A 77 -12.59 -10.20 -13.10
C MET A 77 -12.94 -11.22 -14.18
N GLY A 78 -12.77 -10.81 -15.44
CA GLY A 78 -12.86 -11.67 -16.63
C GLY A 78 -11.56 -12.41 -16.94
N ALA A 79 -11.49 -13.01 -18.12
CA ALA A 79 -10.32 -13.77 -18.58
C ALA A 79 -9.08 -12.87 -18.86
N HIS A 80 -9.28 -11.62 -19.24
CA HIS A 80 -8.22 -10.71 -19.70
C HIS A 80 -8.12 -9.42 -18.86
N GLY A 81 -8.82 -9.32 -17.76
CA GLY A 81 -8.88 -8.16 -16.89
C GLY A 81 -10.28 -7.94 -16.32
N TYR A 82 -10.46 -6.81 -15.68
CA TYR A 82 -11.77 -6.42 -15.18
C TYR A 82 -12.68 -5.96 -16.33
N GLU A 83 -13.91 -6.41 -16.30
CA GLU A 83 -14.96 -6.11 -17.27
C GLU A 83 -16.19 -5.50 -16.57
N THR A 84 -16.96 -4.65 -17.28
CA THR A 84 -18.17 -4.05 -16.71
C THR A 84 -19.27 -5.10 -16.56
N ALA A 85 -19.63 -5.43 -15.32
CA ALA A 85 -20.73 -6.32 -14.98
C ALA A 85 -22.03 -5.57 -14.66
N ALA A 86 -21.92 -4.33 -14.10
CA ALA A 86 -23.06 -3.47 -13.89
C ALA A 86 -22.71 -2.01 -14.23
N LYS A 87 -23.63 -1.31 -14.92
CA LYS A 87 -23.49 0.12 -15.18
C LYS A 87 -23.74 0.91 -13.88
N GLY A 88 -23.16 2.09 -13.76
CA GLY A 88 -23.37 3.00 -12.63
C GLY A 88 -23.77 4.41 -13.08
N THR A 89 -24.34 5.17 -12.16
CA THR A 89 -24.85 6.53 -12.40
C THR A 89 -24.28 7.59 -11.48
N ASN A 90 -23.56 7.20 -10.40
CA ASN A 90 -23.04 8.11 -9.37
C ASN A 90 -21.53 8.37 -9.45
N GLY A 91 -20.86 7.84 -10.48
CA GLY A 91 -19.42 7.99 -10.67
C GLY A 91 -18.53 7.06 -9.82
N PHE A 92 -19.11 6.34 -8.86
CA PHE A 92 -18.36 5.32 -8.11
C PHE A 92 -18.15 4.06 -8.95
N VAL A 93 -16.99 3.39 -8.69
CA VAL A 93 -16.65 2.10 -9.30
C VAL A 93 -16.26 1.13 -8.20
N CYS A 94 -16.98 0.01 -8.07
CA CYS A 94 -16.67 -1.05 -7.11
C CYS A 94 -16.09 -2.26 -7.81
N ILE A 95 -15.09 -2.88 -7.20
CA ILE A 95 -14.45 -4.13 -7.64
C ILE A 95 -14.19 -5.02 -6.43
N VAL A 96 -13.86 -6.28 -6.67
CA VAL A 96 -13.17 -7.12 -5.68
C VAL A 96 -11.72 -7.23 -6.10
N GLU A 97 -10.83 -6.56 -5.38
CA GLU A 97 -9.40 -6.61 -5.62
C GLU A 97 -8.84 -8.00 -5.25
N ARG A 98 -7.73 -8.38 -5.83
CA ARG A 98 -6.96 -9.58 -5.53
C ARG A 98 -5.62 -9.18 -4.91
N SER A 99 -4.91 -10.13 -4.33
CA SER A 99 -3.67 -9.90 -3.58
C SER A 99 -2.61 -9.10 -4.33
N TRP A 100 -2.55 -9.21 -5.64
CA TRP A 100 -1.63 -8.39 -6.44
C TRP A 100 -1.98 -6.90 -6.52
N GLY A 101 -3.06 -6.46 -5.90
CA GLY A 101 -3.37 -5.05 -5.67
C GLY A 101 -2.51 -4.43 -4.58
N SER A 102 -2.05 -5.23 -3.63
CA SER A 102 -1.17 -4.83 -2.53
C SER A 102 0.20 -4.32 -3.00
N GLY A 103 1.01 -3.80 -2.07
CA GLY A 103 2.39 -3.39 -2.33
C GLY A 103 3.25 -4.56 -2.83
N PHE A 104 4.29 -4.26 -3.59
CA PHE A 104 5.20 -5.30 -4.11
C PHE A 104 6.01 -6.00 -3.02
N GLU A 105 6.13 -5.37 -1.85
CA GLU A 105 6.81 -5.88 -0.67
C GLU A 105 5.92 -6.79 0.19
N ASP A 106 4.64 -6.94 -0.17
CA ASP A 106 3.70 -7.76 0.58
C ASP A 106 4.08 -9.26 0.46
N ALA A 107 4.29 -9.90 1.60
CA ALA A 107 4.60 -11.32 1.66
C ALA A 107 3.47 -12.21 1.09
N GLU A 108 2.25 -11.70 1.05
CA GLU A 108 1.05 -12.37 0.55
C GLU A 108 0.62 -11.90 -0.85
N PHE A 109 1.52 -11.24 -1.61
CA PHE A 109 1.24 -10.72 -2.96
C PHE A 109 0.57 -11.74 -3.90
N TRP A 110 0.85 -13.03 -3.73
CA TRP A 110 0.26 -14.12 -4.50
C TRP A 110 -0.76 -14.94 -3.71
N ASN A 111 -1.32 -14.42 -2.61
CA ASN A 111 -2.34 -15.14 -1.84
C ASN A 111 -3.64 -15.32 -2.65
N PRO A 112 -3.98 -16.56 -3.06
CA PRO A 112 -5.15 -16.77 -3.90
C PRO A 112 -6.49 -16.63 -3.16
N LYS A 113 -6.46 -16.51 -1.83
CA LYS A 113 -7.67 -16.36 -1.00
C LYS A 113 -8.12 -14.92 -0.89
N GLU A 114 -7.23 -13.95 -1.12
CA GLU A 114 -7.55 -12.54 -0.92
C GLU A 114 -8.72 -12.09 -1.79
N ARG A 115 -9.67 -11.45 -1.12
CA ARG A 115 -10.88 -10.85 -1.69
C ARG A 115 -11.11 -9.53 -1.01
N SER A 116 -10.65 -8.46 -1.63
CA SER A 116 -10.67 -7.11 -1.09
C SER A 116 -11.72 -6.25 -1.80
N PRO A 117 -12.99 -6.25 -1.31
CA PRO A 117 -14.02 -5.39 -1.87
C PRO A 117 -13.66 -3.92 -1.64
N ILE A 118 -13.66 -3.14 -2.73
CA ILE A 118 -13.29 -1.74 -2.73
C ILE A 118 -14.20 -0.93 -3.66
N CYS A 119 -14.70 0.22 -3.19
CA CYS A 119 -15.47 1.16 -4.00
C CYS A 119 -14.71 2.49 -4.11
N PHE A 120 -14.17 2.76 -5.27
CA PHE A 120 -13.50 4.01 -5.63
C PHE A 120 -14.51 5.12 -5.91
N ASN A 121 -14.28 6.33 -5.37
CA ASN A 121 -15.05 7.49 -5.78
C ASN A 121 -14.64 7.93 -7.20
N ALA A 122 -15.37 8.91 -7.77
CA ALA A 122 -15.13 9.33 -9.16
C ALA A 122 -13.67 9.78 -9.42
N ALA A 123 -13.04 10.47 -8.48
CA ALA A 123 -11.66 10.93 -8.60
C ALA A 123 -10.68 9.75 -8.62
N SER A 124 -10.80 8.83 -7.66
CA SER A 124 -9.93 7.64 -7.60
C SER A 124 -10.22 6.64 -8.73
N ALA A 125 -11.47 6.54 -9.18
CA ALA A 125 -11.82 5.71 -10.33
C ALA A 125 -11.12 6.15 -11.63
N ARG A 126 -10.85 7.46 -11.78
CA ARG A 126 -10.09 7.99 -12.94
C ARG A 126 -8.58 7.93 -12.76
N SER A 127 -8.08 8.09 -11.54
CA SER A 127 -6.65 8.34 -11.30
C SER A 127 -5.90 7.22 -10.57
N VAL A 128 -6.60 6.38 -9.80
CA VAL A 128 -6.00 5.30 -9.01
C VAL A 128 -6.36 3.93 -9.55
N LEU A 129 -7.65 3.66 -9.76
CA LEU A 129 -8.14 2.39 -10.30
C LEU A 129 -7.42 1.92 -11.58
N PRO A 130 -7.02 2.78 -12.55
CA PRO A 130 -6.30 2.32 -13.75
C PRO A 130 -5.05 1.50 -13.45
N THR A 131 -4.34 1.79 -12.35
CA THR A 131 -3.15 1.03 -11.95
C THR A 131 -3.51 -0.41 -11.54
N TYR A 132 -4.58 -0.59 -10.77
CA TYR A 132 -5.08 -1.91 -10.38
C TYR A 132 -5.55 -2.73 -11.60
N LEU A 133 -6.29 -2.09 -12.51
CA LEU A 133 -6.76 -2.75 -13.73
C LEU A 133 -5.59 -3.18 -14.62
N GLN A 134 -4.57 -2.34 -14.74
CA GLN A 134 -3.41 -2.65 -15.58
C GLN A 134 -2.56 -3.77 -14.95
N ARG A 135 -2.36 -3.76 -13.64
CA ARG A 135 -1.62 -4.81 -12.92
C ARG A 135 -2.33 -6.16 -13.09
N THR A 136 -3.66 -6.19 -12.92
CA THR A 136 -4.46 -7.40 -13.17
C THR A 136 -4.28 -7.95 -14.58
N LYS A 137 -4.27 -7.10 -15.62
CA LYS A 137 -4.01 -7.55 -17.00
C LYS A 137 -2.64 -8.22 -17.13
N TRP A 138 -1.61 -7.69 -16.48
CA TRP A 138 -0.28 -8.29 -16.54
C TRP A 138 -0.23 -9.65 -15.83
N VAL A 139 -0.89 -9.76 -14.67
CA VAL A 139 -0.98 -11.03 -13.95
C VAL A 139 -1.71 -12.09 -14.77
N LEU A 140 -2.87 -11.75 -15.33
CA LEU A 140 -3.66 -12.68 -16.16
C LEU A 140 -2.93 -13.06 -17.46
N ALA A 141 -1.99 -12.26 -17.92
CA ALA A 141 -1.08 -12.58 -19.02
C ALA A 141 0.17 -13.37 -18.59
N GLY A 142 0.22 -13.87 -17.34
CA GLY A 142 1.30 -14.72 -16.83
C GLY A 142 2.59 -13.97 -16.46
N ALA A 143 2.53 -12.64 -16.21
CA ALA A 143 3.71 -11.90 -15.80
C ALA A 143 4.17 -12.29 -14.38
N THR A 144 5.48 -12.48 -14.21
CA THR A 144 6.10 -12.67 -12.90
C THR A 144 6.12 -11.37 -12.10
N LEU A 145 6.33 -11.45 -10.77
CA LEU A 145 6.46 -10.28 -9.91
C LEU A 145 7.50 -9.28 -10.44
N LEU A 146 8.70 -9.76 -10.79
CA LEU A 146 9.76 -8.90 -11.36
C LEU A 146 9.32 -8.22 -12.66
N GLN A 147 8.62 -8.94 -13.54
CA GLN A 147 8.11 -8.33 -14.77
C GLN A 147 7.03 -7.28 -14.51
N ILE A 148 6.18 -7.48 -13.49
CA ILE A 148 5.18 -6.50 -13.09
C ILE A 148 5.86 -5.26 -12.50
N GLU A 149 6.86 -5.43 -11.64
CA GLU A 149 7.68 -4.33 -11.13
C GLU A 149 8.34 -3.53 -12.25
N ASP A 150 9.01 -4.20 -13.20
CA ASP A 150 9.69 -3.54 -14.32
C ASP A 150 8.72 -2.77 -15.20
N ARG A 151 7.56 -3.36 -15.52
CA ARG A 151 6.49 -2.69 -16.28
C ARG A 151 5.92 -1.50 -15.51
N THR A 152 5.76 -1.61 -14.20
CA THR A 152 5.30 -0.51 -13.34
C THR A 152 6.33 0.62 -13.35
N ARG A 153 7.61 0.32 -13.15
CA ARG A 153 8.71 1.30 -13.21
C ARG A 153 8.77 2.02 -14.56
N ALA A 154 8.65 1.27 -15.66
CA ALA A 154 8.61 1.83 -17.00
C ALA A 154 7.37 2.71 -17.25
N ALA A 155 6.20 2.31 -16.70
CA ALA A 155 4.97 3.09 -16.81
C ALA A 155 5.03 4.40 -16.01
N LEU A 156 5.63 4.37 -14.82
CA LEU A 156 5.88 5.57 -14.00
C LEU A 156 6.84 6.53 -14.68
N ALA A 157 7.97 6.04 -15.19
CA ALA A 157 8.95 6.85 -15.94
C ALA A 157 8.35 7.49 -17.19
N ALA A 158 7.48 6.77 -17.89
CA ALA A 158 6.77 7.26 -19.07
C ALA A 158 5.51 8.09 -18.73
N ARG A 159 5.22 8.36 -17.46
CA ARG A 159 4.03 9.09 -16.98
C ARG A 159 2.69 8.48 -17.48
N ARG A 160 2.66 7.17 -17.67
CA ARG A 160 1.44 6.45 -18.08
C ARG A 160 0.55 6.07 -16.91
N ILE A 161 1.07 6.12 -15.69
CA ILE A 161 0.29 5.97 -14.46
C ILE A 161 -0.14 7.38 -14.03
N PRO A 162 -1.44 7.65 -13.93
CA PRO A 162 -1.94 8.95 -13.49
C PRO A 162 -1.51 9.26 -12.06
N ARG A 163 -1.36 10.55 -11.74
CA ARG A 163 -1.30 10.99 -10.35
C ARG A 163 -2.69 10.97 -9.74
N PRO A 164 -2.84 10.70 -8.43
CA PRO A 164 -4.15 10.76 -7.79
C PRO A 164 -4.74 12.17 -7.93
N GLU A 165 -5.98 12.24 -8.36
CA GLU A 165 -6.74 13.49 -8.38
C GLU A 165 -7.04 13.94 -6.94
N ILE A 166 -7.22 15.24 -6.75
CA ILE A 166 -7.62 15.79 -5.44
C ILE A 166 -8.95 15.16 -5.01
N GLY A 167 -9.01 14.70 -3.76
CA GLY A 167 -10.18 14.03 -3.21
C GLY A 167 -10.30 12.56 -3.58
N SER A 168 -9.25 11.95 -4.17
CA SER A 168 -9.23 10.50 -4.43
C SER A 168 -9.34 9.70 -3.14
N MET A 169 -10.40 8.90 -3.04
CA MET A 169 -10.64 8.02 -1.88
C MET A 169 -11.42 6.78 -2.28
N CYS A 170 -11.45 5.80 -1.40
CA CYS A 170 -12.31 4.64 -1.53
C CYS A 170 -12.91 4.18 -0.20
N TYR A 171 -13.92 3.34 -0.29
CA TYR A 171 -14.53 2.61 0.81
C TYR A 171 -14.05 1.16 0.82
N MET A 172 -13.68 0.65 2.00
CA MET A 172 -13.40 -0.76 2.27
C MET A 172 -14.15 -1.18 3.55
N LEU A 173 -15.47 -1.25 3.48
CA LEU A 173 -16.35 -1.47 4.63
C LEU A 173 -17.02 -2.85 4.62
N SER A 174 -16.51 -3.80 3.85
CA SER A 174 -17.10 -5.14 3.75
C SER A 174 -16.72 -6.03 4.93
N LYS A 175 -17.70 -6.75 5.49
CA LYS A 175 -17.47 -7.85 6.42
C LYS A 175 -17.01 -9.13 5.73
N ASP A 176 -17.34 -9.27 4.44
CA ASP A 176 -17.21 -10.50 3.67
C ASP A 176 -15.88 -10.57 2.92
N GLY A 177 -15.04 -9.54 3.10
CA GLY A 177 -13.69 -9.52 2.54
C GLY A 177 -12.74 -10.45 3.27
N TYR A 178 -11.74 -10.98 2.57
CA TYR A 178 -10.61 -11.70 3.13
C TYR A 178 -9.31 -11.00 2.75
N LEU A 179 -8.58 -10.49 3.73
CA LEU A 179 -7.38 -9.69 3.49
C LEU A 179 -6.12 -10.55 3.41
N SER A 180 -5.82 -11.30 4.48
CA SER A 180 -4.58 -12.04 4.57
C SER A 180 -4.66 -13.18 5.59
N ASP A 181 -3.78 -14.16 5.47
CA ASP A 181 -3.63 -15.24 6.45
C ASP A 181 -3.04 -14.74 7.78
N SER A 182 -2.29 -13.64 7.74
CA SER A 182 -1.70 -13.01 8.92
C SER A 182 -2.67 -12.10 9.69
N ALA A 183 -3.76 -11.67 9.06
CA ALA A 183 -4.77 -10.86 9.73
C ALA A 183 -5.63 -11.72 10.67
N ALA A 184 -5.98 -11.19 11.84
CA ALA A 184 -6.83 -11.88 12.80
C ALA A 184 -8.19 -12.27 12.17
N GLY A 185 -8.42 -13.56 11.98
CA GLY A 185 -9.59 -14.09 11.29
C GLY A 185 -9.66 -13.83 9.79
N GLY A 186 -8.55 -13.44 9.15
CA GLY A 186 -8.50 -13.13 7.73
C GLY A 186 -9.14 -11.79 7.33
N HIS A 187 -9.62 -11.00 8.31
CA HIS A 187 -10.40 -9.79 8.05
C HIS A 187 -9.65 -8.51 8.40
N TRP A 188 -10.06 -7.41 7.74
CA TRP A 188 -9.65 -6.05 8.10
C TRP A 188 -10.68 -5.40 9.03
N LYS A 189 -10.35 -4.20 9.51
CA LYS A 189 -11.33 -3.27 10.09
C LYS A 189 -11.94 -2.43 8.97
N PRO A 190 -13.24 -2.06 9.06
CA PRO A 190 -13.82 -1.15 8.08
C PRO A 190 -13.07 0.19 8.10
N HIS A 191 -12.67 0.66 6.92
CA HIS A 191 -11.88 1.87 6.80
C HIS A 191 -12.13 2.58 5.48
N LEU A 192 -11.76 3.85 5.44
CA LEU A 192 -11.61 4.64 4.22
C LEU A 192 -10.14 4.70 3.85
N MET A 193 -9.84 4.68 2.56
CA MET A 193 -8.49 5.00 2.08
C MET A 193 -8.51 6.33 1.33
N PHE A 194 -7.49 7.15 1.58
CA PHE A 194 -7.23 8.39 0.88
C PHE A 194 -5.94 8.25 0.09
N PHE A 195 -6.02 8.53 -1.21
CA PHE A 195 -4.88 8.43 -2.13
C PHE A 195 -4.35 9.82 -2.40
N VAL A 196 -3.11 10.06 -2.01
CA VAL A 196 -2.45 11.35 -2.25
C VAL A 196 -1.16 11.15 -3.04
N PRO A 197 -0.64 12.19 -3.71
CA PRO A 197 0.70 12.13 -4.29
C PRO A 197 1.71 11.70 -3.24
N LYS A 198 2.75 10.98 -3.67
CA LYS A 198 3.80 10.47 -2.79
C LYS A 198 4.21 11.50 -1.75
N THR A 199 4.01 11.20 -0.48
CA THR A 199 4.29 12.08 0.66
C THR A 199 4.69 11.26 1.88
N GLU A 200 5.33 11.92 2.84
CA GLU A 200 5.74 11.30 4.10
C GLU A 200 4.53 10.98 4.98
N LEU A 201 4.52 9.79 5.58
CA LEU A 201 3.40 9.30 6.40
C LEU A 201 3.11 10.21 7.59
N ALA A 202 4.16 10.78 8.20
CA ALA A 202 4.03 11.67 9.35
C ALA A 202 3.26 12.97 9.06
N THR A 203 3.13 13.39 7.79
CA THR A 203 2.38 14.60 7.42
C THR A 203 0.88 14.50 7.76
N TRP A 204 0.36 13.27 7.86
CA TRP A 204 -1.02 12.98 8.30
C TRP A 204 -1.06 12.38 9.70
N GLY A 205 0.05 12.39 10.42
CA GLY A 205 0.16 11.78 11.74
C GLY A 205 0.18 10.25 11.72
N ALA A 206 0.30 9.61 10.55
CA ALA A 206 0.31 8.16 10.47
C ALA A 206 1.53 7.57 11.19
N GLY A 207 1.28 6.58 12.04
CA GLY A 207 2.30 5.94 12.87
C GLY A 207 2.69 6.71 14.13
N LEU A 208 2.10 7.89 14.40
CA LEU A 208 2.29 8.59 15.67
C LEU A 208 1.49 7.94 16.80
N PRO A 209 1.98 7.94 18.05
CA PRO A 209 1.25 7.38 19.18
C PRO A 209 -0.15 7.99 19.32
N GLY A 210 -1.18 7.14 19.38
CA GLY A 210 -2.57 7.57 19.52
C GLY A 210 -3.23 8.13 18.25
N ALA A 211 -2.51 8.23 17.13
CA ALA A 211 -3.12 8.65 15.87
C ALA A 211 -4.03 7.56 15.29
N PRO A 212 -5.28 7.88 14.92
CA PRO A 212 -6.17 6.91 14.29
C PRO A 212 -5.81 6.66 12.82
N VAL A 213 -4.96 7.49 12.22
CA VAL A 213 -4.55 7.39 10.84
C VAL A 213 -3.39 6.42 10.72
N MET A 214 -3.53 5.45 9.84
CA MET A 214 -2.45 4.58 9.38
C MET A 214 -2.07 4.98 7.95
N GLY A 215 -0.94 4.50 7.46
CA GLY A 215 -0.55 4.81 6.08
C GLY A 215 0.45 3.83 5.54
N ASP A 216 0.50 3.75 4.22
CA ASP A 216 1.46 2.95 3.48
C ASP A 216 1.94 3.71 2.24
N SER A 217 3.17 3.42 1.84
CA SER A 217 3.82 4.09 0.72
C SER A 217 4.87 3.16 0.12
N GLY A 218 4.41 2.13 -0.58
CA GLY A 218 5.27 1.15 -1.23
C GLY A 218 6.31 1.77 -2.16
N ARG A 219 7.43 1.12 -2.34
CA ARG A 219 8.59 1.62 -3.11
C ARG A 219 8.25 2.05 -4.54
N LEU A 220 7.40 1.29 -5.21
CA LEU A 220 6.97 1.55 -6.60
C LEU A 220 5.55 2.10 -6.71
N ASP A 221 4.90 2.42 -5.60
CA ASP A 221 3.58 3.01 -5.64
C ASP A 221 3.65 4.50 -6.00
N PRO A 222 2.81 4.96 -6.92
CA PRO A 222 2.78 6.37 -7.33
C PRO A 222 2.11 7.27 -6.29
N VAL A 223 1.53 6.65 -5.26
CA VAL A 223 0.72 7.29 -4.23
C VAL A 223 1.21 6.91 -2.83
N THR A 224 0.88 7.75 -1.85
CA THR A 224 0.79 7.37 -0.44
C THR A 224 -0.67 7.10 -0.15
N VAL A 225 -0.97 6.01 0.54
CA VAL A 225 -2.32 5.64 0.96
C VAL A 225 -2.45 5.87 2.46
N PHE A 226 -3.47 6.63 2.86
CA PHE A 226 -3.82 6.78 4.27
C PHE A 226 -5.11 6.04 4.58
N TYR A 227 -5.11 5.28 5.65
CA TYR A 227 -6.23 4.47 6.11
C TYR A 227 -6.85 5.13 7.34
N VAL A 228 -8.15 5.37 7.29
CA VAL A 228 -8.92 5.92 8.41
C VAL A 228 -9.98 4.92 8.81
N PRO A 229 -9.77 4.19 9.93
CA PRO A 229 -10.77 3.26 10.46
C PRO A 229 -12.09 3.98 10.78
N VAL A 230 -13.19 3.29 10.53
CA VAL A 230 -14.53 3.78 10.85
C VAL A 230 -15.27 2.82 11.78
N GLY A 231 -16.27 3.32 12.49
CA GLY A 231 -16.97 2.57 13.54
C GLY A 231 -18.07 1.62 13.05
N ALA A 232 -18.32 1.54 11.73
CA ALA A 232 -19.38 0.71 11.19
C ALA A 232 -19.01 0.07 9.85
N TRP A 233 -19.56 -1.09 9.60
CA TRP A 233 -19.52 -1.79 8.31
C TRP A 233 -20.48 -1.16 7.29
N SER A 234 -20.41 -1.59 6.06
CA SER A 234 -21.24 -1.05 4.96
C SER A 234 -22.74 -1.23 5.17
N ASP A 235 -23.15 -2.23 5.94
CA ASP A 235 -24.54 -2.51 6.31
C ASP A 235 -25.03 -1.71 7.54
N GLY A 236 -24.19 -0.82 8.07
CA GLY A 236 -24.48 0.00 9.25
C GLY A 236 -24.26 -0.71 10.60
N THR A 237 -23.89 -1.99 10.60
CA THR A 237 -23.62 -2.68 11.88
C THR A 237 -22.29 -2.19 12.50
N PRO A 238 -22.23 -2.05 13.83
CA PRO A 238 -21.03 -1.60 14.51
C PRO A 238 -19.82 -2.51 14.25
N ALA A 239 -18.66 -1.92 13.98
CA ALA A 239 -17.40 -2.62 14.00
C ALA A 239 -16.87 -2.76 15.43
N THR A 240 -16.19 -3.87 15.74
CA THR A 240 -15.52 -4.03 17.02
C THR A 240 -14.46 -2.93 17.21
N PRO A 241 -14.47 -2.18 18.32
CA PRO A 241 -13.45 -1.16 18.58
C PRO A 241 -12.04 -1.73 18.47
N MET A 242 -11.13 -0.96 17.87
CA MET A 242 -9.71 -1.28 17.98
C MET A 242 -9.29 -1.11 19.44
N LYS A 243 -8.66 -2.14 20.01
CA LYS A 243 -7.86 -1.94 21.23
C LYS A 243 -6.63 -1.16 20.78
N MET A 244 -6.59 0.12 21.10
CA MET A 244 -5.40 0.95 20.96
C MET A 244 -4.36 0.56 22.00
#